data_4d29adc0e7749f2d6f36f2e900afeaf9
#
_entry.id   4d29adc0e7749f2d6f36f2e900afeaf9
#
_cell.length_a   1.000
_cell.length_b   1.000
_cell.length_c   1.000
_cell.angle_alpha   90.00
_cell.angle_beta   90.00
_cell.angle_gamma   90.00
#
_symmetry.space_group_name_H-M   'P 1'
#
loop_
_entity.id
_entity.type
_entity.pdbx_description
1 polymer ?
#
loop_
_entity_poly.entity_id
_entity_poly.type
_entity_poly.pdbx_seq_one_letter_code
_entity_poly.pdbx_strand_id
1 'polypeptide(L)'
;MKISRIEHLGIAVQSIDAVLPYFRDVLGLDVYKTEVVEDQKVKTAFLQVGEVKLELLEPTCPESTVQKFLDNGGRGIHHVAFKVEDGVSEALAMCDEKGIRLIDKA
;
A
#
# COMPACT_ATOMS: atom_id res chain seq x y z
N MET A 1 -5.59 -18.90 -12.10
CA MET A 1 -4.61 -17.89 -11.68
C MET A 1 -3.66 -18.51 -10.68
N LYS A 2 -2.40 -18.37 -10.91
CA LYS A 2 -1.40 -18.94 -10.00
C LYS A 2 -0.57 -17.82 -9.42
N ILE A 3 -0.66 -17.63 -8.12
CA ILE A 3 0.01 -16.55 -7.40
C ILE A 3 1.36 -17.06 -6.90
N SER A 4 2.44 -16.36 -7.24
CA SER A 4 3.79 -16.76 -6.85
C SER A 4 4.24 -16.12 -5.54
N ARG A 5 3.80 -14.91 -5.26
CA ARG A 5 4.18 -14.19 -4.03
C ARG A 5 3.33 -12.95 -3.84
N ILE A 6 3.43 -12.38 -2.66
CA ILE A 6 2.92 -11.03 -2.41
C ILE A 6 3.94 -10.05 -3.01
N GLU A 7 3.48 -9.19 -3.90
CA GLU A 7 4.32 -8.16 -4.52
C GLU A 7 4.51 -6.98 -3.57
N HIS A 8 3.40 -6.44 -3.05
CA HIS A 8 3.47 -5.36 -2.09
C HIS A 8 2.22 -5.29 -1.21
N LEU A 9 2.37 -4.61 -0.09
CA LEU A 9 1.28 -4.25 0.81
C LEU A 9 1.18 -2.73 0.83
N GLY A 10 -0.02 -2.21 0.53
CA GLY A 10 -0.30 -0.78 0.62
C GLY A 10 -0.91 -0.48 1.98
N ILE A 11 -0.23 0.35 2.75
CA ILE A 11 -0.65 0.70 4.11
C ILE A 11 -1.04 2.17 4.13
N ALA A 12 -2.31 2.44 4.47
CA ALA A 12 -2.82 3.80 4.56
C ALA A 12 -2.38 4.44 5.87
N VAL A 13 -1.80 5.64 5.78
CA VAL A 13 -1.35 6.39 6.95
C VAL A 13 -1.79 7.86 6.80
N GLN A 14 -2.04 8.52 7.92
CA GLN A 14 -2.36 9.95 7.91
C GLN A 14 -1.12 10.78 7.59
N SER A 15 0.05 10.32 8.03
CA SER A 15 1.31 11.03 7.81
C SER A 15 2.45 10.02 7.76
N ILE A 16 3.18 10.03 6.65
CA ILE A 16 4.38 9.20 6.50
C ILE A 16 5.42 9.63 7.53
N ASP A 17 5.63 10.93 7.69
CA ASP A 17 6.63 11.43 8.64
C ASP A 17 6.34 11.02 10.07
N ALA A 18 5.07 10.86 10.44
CA ALA A 18 4.68 10.47 11.78
C ALA A 18 4.98 9.00 12.07
N VAL A 19 4.93 8.12 11.06
CA VAL A 19 5.12 6.69 11.26
C VAL A 19 6.52 6.20 10.91
N LEU A 20 7.30 6.98 10.15
CA LEU A 20 8.65 6.59 9.75
C LEU A 20 9.56 6.25 10.93
N PRO A 21 9.54 6.99 12.05
CA PRO A 21 10.40 6.62 13.18
C PRO A 21 10.15 5.20 13.67
N TYR A 22 8.91 4.75 13.66
CA TYR A 22 8.60 3.39 14.06
C TYR A 22 9.20 2.38 13.07
N PHE A 23 8.96 2.57 11.77
CA PHE A 23 9.46 1.64 10.76
C PHE A 23 10.98 1.63 10.70
N ARG A 24 11.60 2.79 10.80
CA ARG A 24 13.06 2.92 10.70
C ARG A 24 13.75 2.54 11.99
N ASP A 25 13.32 3.11 13.13
CA ASP A 25 14.06 3.00 14.38
C ASP A 25 13.69 1.73 15.17
N VAL A 26 12.45 1.27 15.07
CA VAL A 26 12.01 0.06 15.78
C VAL A 26 12.15 -1.18 14.90
N LEU A 27 11.68 -1.10 13.66
CA LEU A 27 11.70 -2.25 12.76
C LEU A 27 12.96 -2.35 11.90
N GLY A 28 13.78 -1.29 11.88
CA GLY A 28 15.04 -1.31 11.14
C GLY A 28 14.87 -1.28 9.63
N LEU A 29 13.78 -0.71 9.13
CA LEU A 29 13.50 -0.65 7.70
C LEU A 29 13.79 0.75 7.17
N ASP A 30 14.45 0.82 6.03
CA ASP A 30 14.77 2.10 5.41
C ASP A 30 13.85 2.39 4.24
N VAL A 31 13.47 3.66 4.09
CA VAL A 31 12.77 4.12 2.91
C VAL A 31 13.80 4.28 1.80
N TYR A 32 13.60 3.57 0.71
CA TYR A 32 14.52 3.66 -0.41
C TYR A 32 14.00 4.57 -1.53
N LYS A 33 12.74 4.96 -1.46
CA LYS A 33 12.13 5.82 -2.48
C LYS A 33 10.87 6.48 -1.93
N THR A 34 10.63 7.71 -2.33
CA THR A 34 9.34 8.36 -2.12
C THR A 34 8.84 8.88 -3.46
N GLU A 35 7.52 8.93 -3.62
CA GLU A 35 6.91 9.32 -4.88
C GLU A 35 5.55 9.96 -4.63
N VAL A 36 5.23 11.01 -5.35
CA VAL A 36 3.89 11.59 -5.34
C VAL A 36 3.21 11.14 -6.62
N VAL A 37 2.12 10.41 -6.47
CA VAL A 37 1.30 9.94 -7.59
C VAL A 37 0.09 10.86 -7.69
N GLU A 38 0.18 11.86 -8.53
CA GLU A 38 -0.84 12.91 -8.60
C GLU A 38 -2.22 12.40 -9.02
N ASP A 39 -2.25 11.47 -9.95
CA ASP A 39 -3.51 10.88 -10.42
C ASP A 39 -4.24 10.14 -9.30
N GLN A 40 -3.49 9.54 -8.39
CA GLN A 40 -4.02 8.79 -7.25
C GLN A 40 -4.18 9.68 -6.02
N LYS A 41 -3.62 10.88 -6.06
CA LYS A 41 -3.65 11.85 -4.96
C LYS A 41 -3.05 11.28 -3.69
N VAL A 42 -1.91 10.61 -3.84
CA VAL A 42 -1.19 10.01 -2.72
C VAL A 42 0.30 10.30 -2.82
N LYS A 43 0.93 10.37 -1.65
CA LYS A 43 2.37 10.32 -1.50
C LYS A 43 2.71 8.93 -0.99
N THR A 44 3.67 8.28 -1.61
CA THR A 44 4.03 6.91 -1.28
C THR A 44 5.48 6.84 -0.83
N ALA A 45 5.73 6.13 0.27
CA ALA A 45 7.08 5.81 0.72
C ALA A 45 7.26 4.30 0.60
N PHE A 46 8.37 3.87 0.01
CA PHE A 46 8.65 2.48 -0.29
C PHE A 46 9.71 1.92 0.65
N LEU A 47 9.39 0.78 1.28
CA LEU A 47 10.31 0.04 2.12
C LEU A 47 10.37 -1.40 1.61
N GLN A 48 11.51 -2.05 1.77
CA GLN A 48 11.69 -3.42 1.30
C GLN A 48 11.79 -4.37 2.49
N VAL A 49 10.98 -5.44 2.44
CA VAL A 49 11.03 -6.49 3.45
C VAL A 49 11.13 -7.83 2.70
N GLY A 50 12.36 -8.33 2.57
CA GLY A 50 12.58 -9.51 1.74
C GLY A 50 12.13 -9.26 0.31
N GLU A 51 11.23 -10.08 -0.20
CA GLU A 51 10.69 -9.92 -1.55
C GLU A 51 9.47 -9.01 -1.61
N VAL A 52 8.96 -8.57 -0.45
CA VAL A 52 7.72 -7.79 -0.36
C VAL A 52 8.07 -6.32 -0.20
N LYS A 53 7.39 -5.46 -0.94
CA LYS A 53 7.48 -4.02 -0.76
C LYS A 53 6.38 -3.57 0.18
N LEU A 54 6.72 -2.72 1.13
CA LEU A 54 5.72 -2.00 1.92
C LEU A 54 5.59 -0.62 1.32
N GLU A 55 4.38 -0.21 1.03
CA GLU A 55 4.09 1.12 0.48
C GLU A 55 3.23 1.87 1.48
N LEU A 56 3.80 2.90 2.09
CA LEU A 56 3.06 3.76 2.99
C LEU A 56 2.37 4.82 2.14
N LEU A 57 1.05 4.88 2.25
CA LEU A 57 0.21 5.74 1.41
C LEU A 57 -0.37 6.86 2.24
N GLU A 58 0.06 8.09 1.94
CA GLU A 58 -0.44 9.29 2.60
C GLU A 58 -1.28 10.08 1.60
N PRO A 59 -2.54 10.39 1.91
CA PRO A 59 -3.36 11.18 0.98
C PRO A 59 -2.84 12.60 0.86
N THR A 60 -2.85 13.14 -0.37
CA THR A 60 -2.41 14.52 -0.60
C THR A 60 -3.57 15.51 -0.61
N CYS A 61 -4.81 15.02 -0.66
CA CYS A 61 -5.98 15.88 -0.61
C CYS A 61 -7.22 15.08 -0.16
N PRO A 62 -8.30 15.77 0.23
CA PRO A 62 -9.51 15.09 0.74
C PRO A 62 -10.18 14.15 -0.26
N GLU A 63 -9.97 14.35 -1.55
CA GLU A 63 -10.59 13.54 -2.60
C GLU A 63 -9.87 12.21 -2.84
N SER A 64 -8.72 12.02 -2.22
CA SER A 64 -7.96 10.77 -2.34
C SER A 64 -8.78 9.58 -1.85
N THR A 65 -8.71 8.45 -2.58
CA THR A 65 -9.35 7.21 -2.13
C THR A 65 -8.75 6.72 -0.82
N VAL A 66 -7.48 7.01 -0.58
CA VAL A 66 -6.81 6.68 0.68
C VAL A 66 -7.41 7.51 1.83
N GLN A 67 -7.68 8.81 1.59
CA GLN A 67 -8.32 9.64 2.60
C GLN A 67 -9.72 9.12 2.93
N LYS A 68 -10.48 8.72 1.92
CA LYS A 68 -11.81 8.16 2.14
C LYS A 68 -11.76 6.87 2.93
N PHE A 69 -10.76 6.03 2.65
CA PHE A 69 -10.53 4.81 3.42
C PHE A 69 -10.29 5.12 4.89
N LEU A 70 -9.42 6.10 5.17
CA LEU A 70 -9.11 6.51 6.54
C LEU A 70 -10.34 7.15 7.22
N ASP A 71 -11.08 7.99 6.50
CA ASP A 71 -12.27 8.65 7.03
C ASP A 71 -13.37 7.65 7.40
N ASN A 72 -13.45 6.53 6.70
CA ASN A 72 -14.42 5.49 6.97
C ASN A 72 -13.95 4.48 8.02
N GLY A 73 -12.93 4.84 8.78
CA GLY A 73 -12.41 4.00 9.86
C GLY A 73 -11.40 2.95 9.42
N GLY A 74 -10.96 3.01 8.18
CA GLY A 74 -9.92 2.10 7.70
C GLY A 74 -8.59 2.39 8.37
N ARG A 75 -7.85 1.33 8.69
CA ARG A 75 -6.54 1.44 9.32
C ARG A 75 -5.65 0.33 8.80
N GLY A 76 -4.37 0.66 8.61
CA GLY A 76 -3.38 -0.32 8.21
C GLY A 76 -3.49 -0.65 6.74
N ILE A 77 -3.69 -1.92 6.42
CA ILE A 77 -3.60 -2.39 5.04
C ILE A 77 -4.76 -1.87 4.21
N HIS A 78 -4.43 -1.07 3.20
CA HIS A 78 -5.38 -0.58 2.22
C HIS A 78 -5.56 -1.59 1.09
N HIS A 79 -4.46 -2.20 0.64
CA HIS A 79 -4.53 -3.20 -0.41
C HIS A 79 -3.33 -4.14 -0.36
N VAL A 80 -3.49 -5.31 -0.96
CA VAL A 80 -2.43 -6.30 -1.15
C VAL A 80 -2.34 -6.57 -2.65
N ALA A 81 -1.14 -6.49 -3.21
CA ALA A 81 -0.89 -6.82 -4.60
C ALA A 81 -0.14 -8.14 -4.68
N PHE A 82 -0.61 -9.02 -5.54
CA PHE A 82 -0.02 -10.34 -5.74
C PHE A 82 0.70 -10.40 -7.09
N LYS A 83 1.84 -11.05 -7.10
CA LYS A 83 2.54 -11.37 -8.34
C LYS A 83 1.93 -12.64 -8.92
N VAL A 84 1.48 -12.56 -10.16
CA VAL A 84 0.89 -13.71 -10.84
C VAL A 84 1.98 -14.41 -11.66
N GLU A 85 2.01 -15.74 -11.60
CA GLU A 85 3.11 -16.52 -12.18
C GLU A 85 3.19 -16.43 -13.69
N ASP A 86 2.08 -16.22 -14.38
CA ASP A 86 2.08 -16.03 -15.83
C ASP A 86 2.56 -14.64 -16.26
N GLY A 87 2.93 -13.80 -15.31
CA GLY A 87 3.86 -12.69 -15.49
C GLY A 87 3.36 -11.40 -16.08
N VAL A 88 2.14 -11.29 -16.54
CA VAL A 88 1.70 -10.08 -17.23
C VAL A 88 0.65 -9.26 -16.50
N SER A 89 0.06 -9.80 -15.45
CA SER A 89 -0.94 -9.08 -14.69
C SER A 89 -0.72 -9.23 -13.19
N GLU A 90 -1.23 -8.27 -12.43
CA GLU A 90 -1.21 -8.32 -10.98
C GLU A 90 -2.64 -8.48 -10.49
N ALA A 91 -2.81 -9.28 -9.45
CA ALA A 91 -4.07 -9.38 -8.76
C ALA A 91 -4.01 -8.51 -7.50
N LEU A 92 -4.98 -7.63 -7.35
CA LEU A 92 -5.08 -6.75 -6.19
C LEU A 92 -6.22 -7.22 -5.29
N ALA A 93 -5.95 -7.27 -4.00
CA ALA A 93 -6.98 -7.51 -3.01
C ALA A 93 -7.15 -6.24 -2.17
N MET A 94 -8.37 -5.71 -2.15
CA MET A 94 -8.69 -4.53 -1.35
C MET A 94 -9.33 -4.97 -0.05
N CYS A 95 -8.92 -4.35 1.05
CA CYS A 95 -9.53 -4.56 2.35
C CYS A 95 -10.58 -3.48 2.57
N ASP A 96 -11.80 -3.87 2.88
CA ASP A 96 -12.86 -2.94 3.23
C ASP A 96 -13.67 -3.48 4.41
N GLU A 97 -14.76 -2.80 4.76
CA GLU A 97 -15.63 -3.21 5.87
C GLU A 97 -16.21 -4.60 5.72
N LYS A 98 -16.31 -5.09 4.50
CA LYS A 98 -16.90 -6.40 4.19
C LYS A 98 -15.86 -7.50 4.05
N GLY A 99 -14.58 -7.16 4.25
CA GLY A 99 -13.48 -8.10 4.14
C GLY A 99 -12.56 -7.78 2.97
N ILE A 100 -12.02 -8.82 2.35
CA ILE A 100 -11.05 -8.66 1.26
C ILE A 100 -11.76 -8.88 -0.07
N ARG A 101 -11.59 -7.93 -0.96
CA ARG A 101 -12.15 -7.98 -2.31
C ARG A 101 -11.03 -8.05 -3.33
N LEU A 102 -11.07 -9.04 -4.22
CA LEU A 102 -10.07 -9.19 -5.26
C LEU A 102 -10.43 -8.32 -6.46
N ILE A 103 -9.45 -7.55 -6.93
CA ILE A 103 -9.59 -6.71 -8.11
C ILE A 103 -8.54 -7.15 -9.11
N ASP A 104 -8.98 -7.55 -10.31
CA ASP A 104 -8.07 -7.86 -11.40
C ASP A 104 -7.52 -6.57 -11.98
N LYS A 105 -6.20 -6.53 -12.10
CA LYS A 105 -5.52 -5.42 -12.72
C LYS A 105 -4.72 -5.96 -13.88
N ALA A 106 -5.24 -5.75 -15.06
CA ALA A 106 -4.57 -6.16 -16.29
C ALA A 106 -3.45 -5.18 -16.64
#